data_30e78bdbb4cb9a1f8edb7a5b3fa981ba
#
_entry.id   30e78bdbb4cb9a1f8edb7a5b3fa981ba
#
_cell.length_a   1.000
_cell.length_b   1.000
_cell.length_c   1.000
_cell.angle_alpha   90.00
_cell.angle_beta   90.00
_cell.angle_gamma   90.00
#
_symmetry.space_group_name_H-M   'P 1'
#
loop_
_entity.id
_entity.type
_entity.pdbx_description
1 polymer ?
#
loop_
_entity_poly.entity_id
_entity_poly.type
_entity_poly.pdbx_seq_one_letter_code
_entity_poly.pdbx_strand_id
1 'polypeptide(L)'
;LLFLTNCRQPVIPTEEDLAGYGWTLYETGKYQEAREWFYDAVAKDSSYADGYNGIGWCFGKLRQADSAAVYFHISQTKPFDSYDTPDLDLDLYAGLTFAYSGMHIDSLVREYSTYVLVERPELGPWYFSHDQKINHLDVRLELALADFNMGYFTSCRDNLQSIYNDTYYQS
;
A
#
# COMPACT_ATOMS: atom_id res chain seq x y z
N LEU A 1 22.76 -51.21 -15.51
CA LEU A 1 22.79 -50.01 -14.69
C LEU A 1 21.96 -48.93 -15.38
N LEU A 2 20.71 -48.72 -14.94
CA LEU A 2 19.87 -47.61 -15.40
C LEU A 2 20.26 -46.36 -14.61
N PHE A 3 20.88 -45.40 -15.25
CA PHE A 3 21.03 -44.05 -14.69
C PHE A 3 19.69 -43.30 -14.85
N LEU A 4 18.90 -43.25 -13.79
CA LEU A 4 17.78 -42.32 -13.72
C LEU A 4 18.37 -40.91 -13.53
N THR A 5 18.64 -40.23 -14.63
CA THR A 5 18.88 -38.78 -14.59
C THR A 5 17.56 -38.10 -14.21
N ASN A 6 17.43 -37.79 -12.92
CA ASN A 6 16.34 -37.00 -12.41
C ASN A 6 16.55 -35.54 -12.92
N CYS A 7 16.09 -35.26 -14.13
CA CYS A 7 16.04 -33.90 -14.66
C CYS A 7 15.00 -33.12 -13.86
N ARG A 8 15.41 -32.54 -12.72
CA ARG A 8 14.66 -31.43 -12.14
C ARG A 8 14.70 -30.29 -13.13
N GLN A 9 13.56 -30.03 -13.77
CA GLN A 9 13.44 -28.81 -14.54
C GLN A 9 13.61 -27.62 -13.58
N PRO A 10 14.41 -26.60 -13.92
CA PRO A 10 14.51 -25.40 -13.09
C PRO A 10 13.12 -24.75 -13.02
N VAL A 11 12.64 -24.51 -11.82
CA VAL A 11 11.43 -23.73 -11.58
C VAL A 11 11.78 -22.28 -11.90
N ILE A 12 11.14 -21.72 -12.92
CA ILE A 12 11.28 -20.30 -13.26
C ILE A 12 10.23 -19.58 -12.42
N PRO A 13 10.63 -18.67 -11.50
CA PRO A 13 9.68 -17.96 -10.65
C PRO A 13 8.73 -17.10 -11.49
N THR A 14 7.48 -16.98 -11.07
CA THR A 14 6.50 -16.06 -11.65
C THR A 14 6.71 -14.64 -11.12
N GLU A 15 5.98 -13.67 -11.67
CA GLU A 15 5.95 -12.31 -11.13
C GLU A 15 5.39 -12.27 -9.71
N GLU A 16 4.40 -13.12 -9.40
CA GLU A 16 3.85 -13.27 -8.05
C GLU A 16 4.87 -13.86 -7.08
N ASP A 17 5.65 -14.87 -7.51
CA ASP A 17 6.71 -15.45 -6.69
C ASP A 17 7.77 -14.39 -6.33
N LEU A 18 8.15 -13.55 -7.30
CA LEU A 18 9.12 -12.48 -7.09
C LEU A 18 8.57 -11.40 -6.16
N ALA A 19 7.32 -10.97 -6.37
CA ALA A 19 6.65 -9.99 -5.51
C ALA A 19 6.42 -10.55 -4.10
N GLY A 20 6.01 -11.81 -3.96
CA GLY A 20 5.84 -12.48 -2.66
C GLY A 20 7.13 -12.49 -1.84
N TYR A 21 8.28 -12.70 -2.50
CA TYR A 21 9.56 -12.57 -1.83
C TYR A 21 9.89 -11.10 -1.48
N GLY A 22 9.54 -10.16 -2.37
CA GLY A 22 9.64 -8.72 -2.11
C GLY A 22 8.85 -8.33 -0.85
N TRP A 23 7.60 -8.76 -0.72
CA TRP A 23 6.78 -8.51 0.46
C TRP A 23 7.39 -9.12 1.73
N THR A 24 7.93 -10.33 1.67
CA THR A 24 8.64 -10.95 2.81
C THR A 24 9.81 -10.09 3.28
N LEU A 25 10.56 -9.50 2.37
CA LEU A 25 11.66 -8.59 2.72
C LEU A 25 11.14 -7.26 3.28
N TYR A 26 10.05 -6.71 2.72
CA TYR A 26 9.40 -5.51 3.19
C TYR A 26 8.96 -5.65 4.66
N GLU A 27 8.28 -6.73 5.01
CA GLU A 27 7.81 -7.06 6.36
C GLU A 27 8.95 -7.16 7.38
N THR A 28 10.16 -7.51 6.92
CA THR A 28 11.37 -7.52 7.77
C THR A 28 12.14 -6.20 7.78
N GLY A 29 11.62 -5.15 7.13
CA GLY A 29 12.23 -3.81 7.09
C GLY A 29 13.35 -3.63 6.07
N LYS A 30 13.56 -4.60 5.18
CA LYS A 30 14.60 -4.57 4.15
C LYS A 30 14.10 -3.90 2.87
N TYR A 31 13.64 -2.66 2.98
CA TYR A 31 12.91 -1.96 1.92
C TYR A 31 13.69 -1.77 0.62
N GLN A 32 15.03 -1.60 0.69
CA GLN A 32 15.86 -1.48 -0.51
C GLN A 32 15.95 -2.81 -1.27
N GLU A 33 16.19 -3.92 -0.54
CA GLU A 33 16.23 -5.26 -1.13
C GLU A 33 14.85 -5.66 -1.67
N ALA A 34 13.77 -5.40 -0.91
CA ALA A 34 12.40 -5.66 -1.33
C ALA A 34 12.07 -4.97 -2.66
N ARG A 35 12.45 -3.70 -2.81
CA ARG A 35 12.22 -2.93 -4.03
C ARG A 35 12.86 -3.57 -5.26
N GLU A 36 14.06 -4.11 -5.16
CA GLU A 36 14.72 -4.79 -6.29
C GLU A 36 13.91 -6.02 -6.75
N TRP A 37 13.36 -6.78 -5.82
CA TRP A 37 12.49 -7.92 -6.15
C TRP A 37 11.18 -7.49 -6.81
N PHE A 38 10.58 -6.39 -6.39
CA PHE A 38 9.42 -5.83 -7.07
C PHE A 38 9.79 -5.31 -8.47
N TYR A 39 10.97 -4.74 -8.67
CA TYR A 39 11.45 -4.39 -10.02
C TYR A 39 11.60 -5.63 -10.91
N ASP A 40 12.11 -6.74 -10.39
CA ASP A 40 12.20 -7.99 -11.14
C ASP A 40 10.80 -8.53 -11.49
N ALA A 41 9.83 -8.42 -10.59
CA ALA A 41 8.44 -8.80 -10.84
C ALA A 41 7.83 -7.99 -11.99
N VAL A 42 7.93 -6.66 -11.97
CA VAL A 42 7.38 -5.81 -13.05
C VAL A 42 8.21 -5.87 -14.34
N ALA A 43 9.48 -6.23 -14.28
CA ALA A 43 10.29 -6.51 -15.47
C ALA A 43 9.86 -7.80 -16.15
N LYS A 44 9.38 -8.77 -15.37
CA LYS A 44 8.85 -10.04 -15.87
C LYS A 44 7.44 -9.86 -16.46
N ASP A 45 6.56 -9.17 -15.77
CA ASP A 45 5.25 -8.75 -16.27
C ASP A 45 5.00 -7.27 -15.95
N SER A 46 5.09 -6.44 -16.97
CA SER A 46 4.86 -4.99 -16.86
C SER A 46 3.39 -4.61 -16.63
N SER A 47 2.46 -5.55 -16.63
CA SER A 47 1.06 -5.34 -16.27
C SER A 47 0.76 -5.71 -14.82
N TYR A 48 1.71 -6.27 -14.08
CA TYR A 48 1.52 -6.76 -12.71
C TYR A 48 1.40 -5.61 -11.71
N ALA A 49 0.16 -5.27 -11.35
CA ALA A 49 -0.18 -4.09 -10.52
C ALA A 49 0.48 -4.12 -9.14
N ASP A 50 0.45 -5.28 -8.45
CA ASP A 50 0.97 -5.39 -7.08
C ASP A 50 2.49 -5.20 -7.01
N GLY A 51 3.23 -5.53 -8.07
CA GLY A 51 4.66 -5.21 -8.15
C GLY A 51 4.92 -3.70 -8.07
N TYR A 52 4.13 -2.88 -8.78
CA TYR A 52 4.23 -1.42 -8.70
C TYR A 52 3.76 -0.89 -7.33
N ASN A 53 2.74 -1.49 -6.73
CA ASN A 53 2.30 -1.23 -5.37
C ASN A 53 3.46 -1.42 -4.38
N GLY A 54 4.12 -2.58 -4.43
CA GLY A 54 5.28 -2.87 -3.57
C GLY A 54 6.44 -1.89 -3.73
N ILE A 55 6.74 -1.46 -4.97
CA ILE A 55 7.74 -0.42 -5.23
C ILE A 55 7.34 0.89 -4.54
N GLY A 56 6.06 1.30 -4.68
CA GLY A 56 5.52 2.52 -4.06
C GLY A 56 5.68 2.49 -2.54
N TRP A 57 5.27 1.41 -1.88
CA TRP A 57 5.42 1.25 -0.44
C TRP A 57 6.87 1.23 0.02
N CYS A 58 7.78 0.61 -0.74
CA CYS A 58 9.22 0.66 -0.45
C CYS A 58 9.75 2.10 -0.49
N PHE A 59 9.39 2.89 -1.52
CA PHE A 59 9.77 4.29 -1.60
C PHE A 59 9.21 5.11 -0.43
N GLY A 60 7.95 4.87 -0.05
CA GLY A 60 7.34 5.52 1.13
C GLY A 60 8.13 5.27 2.41
N LYS A 61 8.48 4.02 2.70
CA LYS A 61 9.31 3.65 3.86
C LYS A 61 10.73 4.24 3.78
N LEU A 62 11.25 4.47 2.59
CA LEU A 62 12.55 5.13 2.35
C LEU A 62 12.44 6.68 2.33
N ARG A 63 11.29 7.26 2.67
CA ARG A 63 11.02 8.70 2.70
C ARG A 63 11.18 9.42 1.35
N GLN A 64 10.88 8.71 0.27
CA GLN A 64 10.90 9.22 -1.10
C GLN A 64 9.47 9.35 -1.62
N ALA A 65 8.72 10.29 -1.04
CA ALA A 65 7.28 10.43 -1.22
C ALA A 65 6.86 10.70 -2.67
N ASP A 66 7.64 11.50 -3.40
CA ASP A 66 7.44 11.78 -4.83
C ASP A 66 7.54 10.52 -5.69
N SER A 67 8.57 9.72 -5.47
CA SER A 67 8.74 8.44 -6.16
C SER A 67 7.64 7.45 -5.78
N ALA A 68 7.24 7.40 -4.49
CA ALA A 68 6.14 6.56 -4.04
C ALA A 68 4.84 6.89 -4.80
N ALA A 69 4.47 8.16 -4.89
CA ALA A 69 3.27 8.60 -5.61
C ALA A 69 3.30 8.19 -7.10
N VAL A 70 4.46 8.32 -7.76
CA VAL A 70 4.62 7.90 -9.16
C VAL A 70 4.31 6.41 -9.33
N TYR A 71 4.86 5.54 -8.47
CA TYR A 71 4.66 4.11 -8.61
C TYR A 71 3.23 3.66 -8.23
N PHE A 72 2.60 4.29 -7.24
CA PHE A 72 1.18 4.05 -6.96
C PHE A 72 0.29 4.45 -8.15
N HIS A 73 0.56 5.58 -8.80
CA HIS A 73 -0.18 5.96 -10.02
C HIS A 73 0.07 5.00 -11.19
N ILE A 74 1.29 4.51 -11.37
CA ILE A 74 1.55 3.48 -12.38
C ILE A 74 0.72 2.23 -12.06
N SER A 75 0.70 1.78 -10.81
CA SER A 75 -0.09 0.63 -10.38
C SER A 75 -1.58 0.81 -10.70
N GLN A 76 -2.16 1.99 -10.42
CA GLN A 76 -3.57 2.30 -10.74
C GLN A 76 -3.90 2.19 -12.24
N THR A 77 -2.91 2.28 -13.13
CA THR A 77 -3.14 2.10 -14.59
C THR A 77 -3.11 0.65 -15.01
N LYS A 78 -2.75 -0.28 -14.14
CA LYS A 78 -2.61 -1.69 -14.46
C LYS A 78 -3.91 -2.45 -14.17
N PRO A 79 -4.23 -3.48 -14.95
CA PRO A 79 -5.32 -4.37 -14.60
C PRO A 79 -4.99 -5.15 -13.32
N PHE A 80 -5.95 -5.36 -12.45
CA PHE A 80 -5.85 -6.30 -11.34
C PHE A 80 -7.20 -6.95 -11.08
N ASP A 81 -7.19 -8.16 -10.54
CA ASP A 81 -8.38 -8.87 -10.13
C ASP A 81 -8.55 -8.73 -8.62
N SER A 82 -9.68 -8.19 -8.20
CA SER A 82 -10.01 -8.02 -6.78
C SER A 82 -10.16 -9.35 -6.03
N TYR A 83 -10.26 -10.46 -6.73
CA TYR A 83 -10.26 -11.79 -6.11
C TYR A 83 -8.85 -12.23 -5.70
N ASP A 84 -7.85 -11.99 -6.56
CA ASP A 84 -6.45 -12.36 -6.32
C ASP A 84 -5.73 -11.34 -5.43
N THR A 85 -6.09 -10.07 -5.53
CA THR A 85 -5.52 -8.96 -4.75
C THR A 85 -6.64 -8.13 -4.10
N PRO A 86 -7.33 -8.69 -3.10
CA PRO A 86 -8.36 -7.95 -2.38
C PRO A 86 -7.73 -6.73 -1.71
N ASP A 87 -8.42 -5.60 -1.76
CA ASP A 87 -7.99 -4.32 -1.17
C ASP A 87 -6.76 -3.64 -1.83
N LEU A 88 -6.24 -4.12 -2.98
CA LEU A 88 -5.13 -3.45 -3.68
C LEU A 88 -5.43 -1.97 -3.98
N ASP A 89 -6.64 -1.65 -4.39
CA ASP A 89 -7.08 -0.28 -4.62
C ASP A 89 -6.99 0.57 -3.35
N LEU A 90 -7.36 0.01 -2.19
CA LEU A 90 -7.27 0.71 -0.91
C LEU A 90 -5.82 0.87 -0.45
N ASP A 91 -4.97 -0.12 -0.70
CA ASP A 91 -3.53 -0.02 -0.45
C ASP A 91 -2.90 1.10 -1.28
N LEU A 92 -3.32 1.25 -2.55
CA LEU A 92 -2.88 2.33 -3.42
C LEU A 92 -3.37 3.70 -2.93
N TYR A 93 -4.65 3.83 -2.56
CA TYR A 93 -5.20 5.09 -2.04
C TYR A 93 -4.57 5.47 -0.69
N ALA A 94 -4.34 4.53 0.20
CA ALA A 94 -3.63 4.76 1.45
C ALA A 94 -2.18 5.19 1.20
N GLY A 95 -1.47 4.49 0.31
CA GLY A 95 -0.11 4.82 -0.11
C GLY A 95 -0.02 6.23 -0.70
N LEU A 96 -0.98 6.63 -1.56
CA LEU A 96 -1.07 7.98 -2.11
C LEU A 96 -1.38 9.03 -1.02
N THR A 97 -2.25 8.71 -0.06
CA THR A 97 -2.52 9.60 1.07
C THR A 97 -1.23 9.90 1.84
N PHE A 98 -0.44 8.90 2.19
CA PHE A 98 0.83 9.07 2.90
C PHE A 98 1.89 9.79 2.03
N ALA A 99 1.96 9.46 0.74
CA ALA A 99 2.90 10.12 -0.17
C ALA A 99 2.59 11.61 -0.30
N TYR A 100 1.34 11.99 -0.51
CA TYR A 100 0.93 13.39 -0.61
C TYR A 100 1.02 14.14 0.71
N SER A 101 0.80 13.47 1.85
CA SER A 101 1.09 14.05 3.16
C SER A 101 2.58 14.37 3.32
N GLY A 102 3.46 13.43 2.95
CA GLY A 102 4.90 13.66 2.93
C GLY A 102 5.37 14.78 1.99
N MET A 103 4.58 15.10 0.96
CA MET A 103 4.82 16.23 0.05
C MET A 103 4.09 17.52 0.45
N HIS A 104 3.30 17.50 1.54
CA HIS A 104 2.47 18.64 2.00
C HIS A 104 1.43 19.12 0.97
N ILE A 105 0.81 18.18 0.24
CA ILE A 105 -0.23 18.46 -0.75
C ILE A 105 -1.60 18.08 -0.14
N ASP A 106 -2.05 18.88 0.81
CA ASP A 106 -3.23 18.62 1.65
C ASP A 106 -4.52 18.36 0.85
N SER A 107 -4.70 18.98 -0.31
CA SER A 107 -5.87 18.76 -1.17
C SER A 107 -5.93 17.31 -1.68
N LEU A 108 -4.79 16.72 -2.06
CA LEU A 108 -4.71 15.34 -2.52
C LEU A 108 -4.77 14.35 -1.35
N VAL A 109 -4.22 14.70 -0.17
CA VAL A 109 -4.43 13.92 1.05
C VAL A 109 -5.93 13.76 1.31
N ARG A 110 -6.71 14.86 1.27
CA ARG A 110 -8.16 14.79 1.45
C ARG A 110 -8.85 13.94 0.40
N GLU A 111 -8.46 14.05 -0.86
CA GLU A 111 -9.04 13.28 -1.96
C GLU A 111 -8.84 11.78 -1.73
N TYR A 112 -7.59 11.34 -1.60
CA TYR A 112 -7.27 9.91 -1.54
C TYR A 112 -7.70 9.25 -0.22
N SER A 113 -7.60 9.95 0.91
CA SER A 113 -8.06 9.42 2.20
C SER A 113 -9.54 9.08 2.22
N THR A 114 -10.39 9.82 1.49
CA THR A 114 -11.84 9.54 1.45
C THR A 114 -12.15 8.18 0.83
N TYR A 115 -11.36 7.70 -0.13
CA TYR A 115 -11.57 6.37 -0.72
C TYR A 115 -11.25 5.24 0.27
N VAL A 116 -10.25 5.41 1.12
CA VAL A 116 -9.87 4.42 2.14
C VAL A 116 -10.87 4.41 3.30
N LEU A 117 -11.42 5.58 3.66
CA LEU A 117 -12.29 5.76 4.82
C LEU A 117 -13.77 5.52 4.54
N VAL A 118 -14.12 5.05 3.34
CA VAL A 118 -15.50 4.62 3.01
C VAL A 118 -15.88 3.44 3.91
N GLU A 119 -17.09 3.52 4.48
CA GLU A 119 -17.63 2.42 5.28
C GLU A 119 -17.81 1.15 4.44
N ARG A 120 -17.28 0.04 4.94
CA ARG A 120 -17.39 -1.29 4.35
C ARG A 120 -17.97 -2.25 5.40
N PRO A 121 -19.29 -2.23 5.65
CA PRO A 121 -19.91 -2.94 6.77
C PRO A 121 -19.60 -4.43 6.83
N GLU A 122 -19.40 -5.06 5.66
CA GLU A 122 -19.14 -6.51 5.56
C GLU A 122 -17.66 -6.89 5.69
N LEU A 123 -16.74 -5.96 5.36
CA LEU A 123 -15.29 -6.21 5.32
C LEU A 123 -14.55 -5.58 6.51
N GLY A 124 -15.20 -4.64 7.20
CA GLY A 124 -14.57 -3.87 8.27
C GLY A 124 -13.62 -2.78 7.76
N PRO A 125 -12.93 -2.09 8.68
CA PRO A 125 -12.00 -1.02 8.34
C PRO A 125 -10.75 -1.56 7.65
N TRP A 126 -10.17 -0.75 6.77
CA TRP A 126 -8.93 -1.09 6.09
C TRP A 126 -7.73 -1.18 7.04
N TYR A 127 -6.87 -2.14 6.81
CA TYR A 127 -5.51 -2.24 7.35
C TYR A 127 -4.56 -2.76 6.27
N PHE A 128 -3.31 -2.34 6.34
CA PHE A 128 -2.31 -2.78 5.37
C PHE A 128 -1.84 -4.21 5.70
N SER A 129 -2.02 -5.15 4.78
CA SER A 129 -1.75 -6.57 5.02
C SER A 129 -0.26 -6.85 5.31
N HIS A 130 0.65 -6.07 4.74
CA HIS A 130 2.10 -6.23 4.90
C HIS A 130 2.72 -5.42 6.06
N ASP A 131 1.93 -4.58 6.74
CA ASP A 131 2.31 -3.92 7.98
C ASP A 131 1.04 -3.54 8.75
N GLN A 132 0.55 -4.44 9.58
CA GLN A 132 -0.72 -4.27 10.32
C GLN A 132 -0.72 -3.08 11.31
N LYS A 133 0.43 -2.44 11.54
CA LYS A 133 0.51 -1.20 12.30
C LYS A 133 0.01 -0.01 11.48
N ILE A 134 -0.09 -0.15 10.16
CA ILE A 134 -0.64 0.86 9.25
C ILE A 134 -2.08 0.48 8.96
N ASN A 135 -3.01 1.37 9.28
CA ASN A 135 -4.43 1.11 9.16
C ASN A 135 -5.23 2.40 8.91
N HIS A 136 -6.55 2.25 8.82
CA HIS A 136 -7.47 3.37 8.57
C HIS A 136 -7.36 4.53 9.57
N LEU A 137 -6.89 4.31 10.81
CA LEU A 137 -6.71 5.39 11.78
C LEU A 137 -5.53 6.29 11.40
N ASP A 138 -4.45 5.72 10.85
CA ASP A 138 -3.33 6.51 10.34
C ASP A 138 -3.77 7.36 9.15
N VAL A 139 -4.55 6.79 8.23
CA VAL A 139 -5.14 7.54 7.09
C VAL A 139 -6.05 8.66 7.59
N ARG A 140 -6.88 8.40 8.61
CA ARG A 140 -7.76 9.40 9.23
C ARG A 140 -6.97 10.51 9.92
N LEU A 141 -5.82 10.18 10.52
CA LEU A 141 -4.94 11.17 11.13
C LEU A 141 -4.34 12.12 10.07
N GLU A 142 -3.89 11.58 8.94
CA GLU A 142 -3.40 12.41 7.83
C GLU A 142 -4.51 13.30 7.26
N LEU A 143 -5.74 12.79 7.15
CA LEU A 143 -6.90 13.60 6.76
C LEU A 143 -7.16 14.73 7.76
N ALA A 144 -7.13 14.45 9.07
CA ALA A 144 -7.33 15.47 10.09
C ALA A 144 -6.26 16.57 10.03
N LEU A 145 -5.01 16.20 9.79
CA LEU A 145 -3.91 17.14 9.61
C LEU A 145 -4.10 18.03 8.37
N ALA A 146 -4.43 17.42 7.23
CA ALA A 146 -4.73 18.15 6.00
C ALA A 146 -5.92 19.10 6.18
N ASP A 147 -7.00 18.65 6.85
CA ASP A 147 -8.15 19.48 7.19
C ASP A 147 -7.76 20.68 8.05
N PHE A 148 -6.90 20.48 9.05
CA PHE A 148 -6.39 21.55 9.88
C PHE A 148 -5.60 22.58 9.06
N ASN A 149 -4.67 22.12 8.22
CA ASN A 149 -3.84 22.97 7.38
C ASN A 149 -4.68 23.81 6.39
N MET A 150 -5.77 23.22 5.89
CA MET A 150 -6.69 23.89 4.96
C MET A 150 -7.77 24.73 5.63
N GLY A 151 -7.81 24.77 6.97
CA GLY A 151 -8.79 25.55 7.73
C GLY A 151 -10.17 24.87 7.89
N TYR A 152 -10.30 23.58 7.59
CA TYR A 152 -11.53 22.81 7.78
C TYR A 152 -11.63 22.27 9.22
N PHE A 153 -11.63 23.16 10.20
CA PHE A 153 -11.51 22.81 11.62
C PHE A 153 -12.63 21.90 12.15
N THR A 154 -13.84 22.00 11.60
CA THR A 154 -14.93 21.10 11.98
C THR A 154 -14.64 19.66 11.54
N SER A 155 -14.24 19.47 10.30
CA SER A 155 -13.87 18.15 9.75
C SER A 155 -12.65 17.58 10.49
N CYS A 156 -11.64 18.39 10.74
CA CYS A 156 -10.47 18.00 11.56
C CYS A 156 -10.91 17.47 12.94
N ARG A 157 -11.73 18.22 13.67
CA ARG A 157 -12.26 17.80 14.98
C ARG A 157 -13.02 16.49 14.89
N ASP A 158 -13.88 16.32 13.88
CA ASP A 158 -14.73 15.14 13.74
C ASP A 158 -13.89 13.91 13.40
N ASN A 159 -12.82 14.04 12.59
CA ASN A 159 -11.86 12.98 12.33
C ASN A 159 -11.08 12.58 13.59
N LEU A 160 -10.61 13.55 14.39
CA LEU A 160 -9.94 13.27 15.66
C LEU A 160 -10.86 12.60 16.68
N GLN A 161 -12.14 13.00 16.73
CA GLN A 161 -13.13 12.35 17.60
C GLN A 161 -13.40 10.90 17.16
N SER A 162 -13.41 10.62 15.87
CA SER A 162 -13.53 9.23 15.36
C SER A 162 -12.34 8.39 15.80
N ILE A 163 -11.10 8.90 15.65
CA ILE A 163 -9.90 8.19 16.11
C ILE A 163 -9.98 7.87 17.62
N TYR A 164 -10.39 8.87 18.42
CA TYR A 164 -10.55 8.69 19.86
C TYR A 164 -11.57 7.59 20.19
N ASN A 165 -12.73 7.62 19.54
CA ASN A 165 -13.79 6.64 19.77
C ASN A 165 -13.34 5.22 19.40
N ASP A 166 -12.69 5.03 18.23
CA ASP A 166 -12.22 3.73 17.77
C ASP A 166 -11.13 3.16 18.68
N THR A 167 -10.27 4.03 19.23
CA THR A 167 -9.18 3.58 20.13
C THR A 167 -9.69 3.25 21.54
N TYR A 168 -10.70 3.97 22.04
CA TYR A 168 -11.15 3.88 23.44
C TYR A 168 -12.26 2.84 23.68
N TYR A 169 -13.08 2.53 22.64
CA TYR A 169 -14.22 1.63 22.78
C TYR A 169 -13.98 0.23 22.23
N GLN A 170 -12.80 -0.04 21.63
CA GLN A 170 -12.38 -1.39 21.21
C GLN A 170 -11.44 -2.08 22.22
N SER A 171 -11.10 -1.43 23.33
CA SER A 171 -10.33 -1.99 24.45
C SER A 171 -11.26 -2.49 25.55
#